data_200ed7b0bd9fd8ad290d941208556f09
#
_entry.id   200ed7b0bd9fd8ad290d941208556f09
#
_cell.length_a   1.000
_cell.length_b   1.000
_cell.length_c   1.000
_cell.angle_alpha   90.00
_cell.angle_beta   90.00
_cell.angle_gamma   90.00
#
_symmetry.space_group_name_H-M   'P 1'
#
loop_
_entity.id
_entity.type
_entity.pdbx_description
1 polymer ?
#
loop_
_entity_poly.entity_id
_entity_poly.type
_entity_poly.pdbx_seq_one_letter_code
_entity_poly.pdbx_strand_id
1 'polypeptide(L)'
;GKKKDDGSNSNFSRKNGNEPSESQDNLSLIEEKKDMIKGIEDLSETSVKEVMIPRIDVDFLSIDTPQEELLAKIAESGHSRFPVYSESIDNVLGILYVKDLLAVISKNQEIDLEKLLRKAYFVPESKKIDGLLREFKRRHIHIAIAVDEYGGVSGVVCMEDIIEEIVGDIQDEFDNEREDILAIGNQIWLCDARVNLEDLNENIKSNFPTEDFDTLGGFVLDLFGRIPVKYEKINWGGFEFIVQDMEGHRVNLIKVIKKAESEEPKKD
;
A
#
# COMPACT_ATOMS: atom_id res chain seq x y z
N GLY A 1 -5.82 77.17 24.69
CA GLY A 1 -5.59 77.51 23.29
C GLY A 1 -5.71 76.31 22.46
N LYS A 2 -6.80 76.11 21.75
CA LYS A 2 -7.02 76.13 20.28
C LYS A 2 -6.02 75.30 19.49
N LYS A 3 -6.37 74.27 18.80
CA LYS A 3 -6.93 74.09 17.45
C LYS A 3 -6.73 72.64 17.07
N LYS A 4 -7.78 71.94 16.64
CA LYS A 4 -8.28 71.62 15.27
C LYS A 4 -7.52 70.51 14.53
N ASP A 5 -8.27 69.45 14.31
CA ASP A 5 -8.62 68.85 13.06
C ASP A 5 -7.50 68.45 12.08
N ASP A 6 -7.43 67.20 11.72
CA ASP A 6 -8.00 66.73 10.46
C ASP A 6 -7.89 65.19 10.34
N GLY A 7 -8.98 64.64 9.79
CA GLY A 7 -9.15 63.24 9.57
C GLY A 7 -8.39 62.75 8.35
N SER A 8 -8.09 61.49 8.37
CA SER A 8 -7.82 60.75 7.16
C SER A 8 -8.23 59.30 7.38
N ASN A 9 -9.35 58.99 6.76
CA ASN A 9 -9.97 57.72 6.64
C ASN A 9 -9.15 56.87 5.67
N SER A 10 -8.47 55.83 6.14
CA SER A 10 -7.89 54.83 5.26
C SER A 10 -8.52 53.46 5.57
N ASN A 11 -9.48 53.11 4.69
CA ASN A 11 -10.03 51.76 4.55
C ASN A 11 -8.89 50.79 4.32
N PHE A 12 -8.55 50.00 5.32
CA PHE A 12 -7.81 48.77 5.14
C PHE A 12 -8.79 47.62 4.90
N SER A 13 -8.94 47.26 3.63
CA SER A 13 -9.59 46.02 3.20
C SER A 13 -8.95 44.82 3.93
N ARG A 14 -9.71 44.17 4.77
CA ARG A 14 -9.37 42.85 5.29
C ARG A 14 -9.39 41.88 4.11
N LYS A 15 -8.22 41.43 3.67
CA LYS A 15 -8.07 40.25 2.90
C LYS A 15 -8.49 39.07 3.79
N ASN A 16 -9.60 38.46 3.46
CA ASN A 16 -9.94 37.13 3.95
C ASN A 16 -8.88 36.17 3.41
N GLY A 17 -7.89 35.82 4.25
CA GLY A 17 -7.09 34.65 4.05
C GLY A 17 -7.96 33.46 4.42
N ASN A 18 -8.17 32.53 3.50
CA ASN A 18 -8.67 31.19 3.78
C ASN A 18 -7.70 30.56 4.77
N GLU A 19 -8.10 30.45 6.03
CA GLU A 19 -7.48 29.50 6.96
C GLU A 19 -7.99 28.12 6.56
N PRO A 20 -7.12 27.13 6.29
CA PRO A 20 -7.55 25.76 6.10
C PRO A 20 -8.20 25.29 7.40
N SER A 21 -9.32 24.63 7.28
CA SER A 21 -10.26 24.35 8.33
C SER A 21 -9.72 23.36 9.35
N GLU A 22 -9.26 23.85 10.52
CA GLU A 22 -9.00 23.03 11.73
C GLU A 22 -10.17 22.07 12.09
N SER A 23 -11.34 22.27 11.49
CA SER A 23 -12.51 21.44 11.69
C SER A 23 -12.52 20.16 10.84
N GLN A 24 -11.91 20.13 9.66
CA GLN A 24 -11.83 18.93 8.83
C GLN A 24 -10.74 17.97 9.35
N ASP A 25 -9.59 18.48 9.72
CA ASP A 25 -8.50 17.68 10.30
C ASP A 25 -8.93 17.03 11.64
N ASN A 26 -9.74 17.72 12.45
CA ASN A 26 -10.28 17.15 13.67
C ASN A 26 -11.36 16.06 13.42
N LEU A 27 -12.10 16.13 12.34
CA LEU A 27 -13.10 15.12 11.99
C LEU A 27 -12.44 13.83 11.49
N SER A 28 -11.43 13.93 10.59
CA SER A 28 -10.67 12.78 10.11
C SER A 28 -9.97 12.04 11.26
N LEU A 29 -9.34 12.77 12.16
CA LEU A 29 -8.68 12.21 13.34
C LEU A 29 -9.66 11.49 14.30
N ILE A 30 -10.92 11.91 14.36
CA ILE A 30 -11.96 11.26 15.17
C ILE A 30 -12.42 9.98 14.47
N GLU A 31 -12.53 9.96 13.15
CA GLU A 31 -12.88 8.78 12.37
C GLU A 31 -11.79 7.73 12.46
N GLU A 32 -10.53 8.07 12.20
CA GLU A 32 -9.39 7.17 12.37
C GLU A 32 -9.33 6.52 13.76
N LYS A 33 -9.56 7.31 14.82
CA LYS A 33 -9.61 6.76 16.18
C LYS A 33 -10.76 5.78 16.39
N LYS A 34 -11.92 6.00 15.76
CA LYS A 34 -13.04 5.06 15.82
C LYS A 34 -12.72 3.77 15.10
N ASP A 35 -12.07 3.85 13.94
CA ASP A 35 -11.68 2.69 13.16
C ASP A 35 -10.63 1.85 13.90
N MET A 36 -9.62 2.49 14.52
CA MET A 36 -8.68 1.81 15.41
C MET A 36 -9.36 1.12 16.60
N ILE A 37 -10.35 1.77 17.24
CA ILE A 37 -11.10 1.17 18.35
C ILE A 37 -11.86 -0.06 17.87
N LYS A 38 -12.50 0.02 16.71
CA LYS A 38 -13.19 -1.11 16.09
C LYS A 38 -12.21 -2.23 15.75
N GLY A 39 -11.07 -1.93 15.11
CA GLY A 39 -10.01 -2.91 14.83
C GLY A 39 -9.54 -3.65 16.10
N ILE A 40 -9.42 -2.95 17.23
CA ILE A 40 -9.08 -3.58 18.52
C ILE A 40 -10.19 -4.52 19.01
N GLU A 41 -11.47 -4.17 18.84
CA GLU A 41 -12.60 -5.03 19.20
C GLU A 41 -12.65 -6.28 18.32
N ASP A 42 -12.42 -6.12 17.01
CA ASP A 42 -12.46 -7.19 16.01
C ASP A 42 -11.31 -8.21 16.17
N LEU A 43 -10.15 -7.80 16.73
CA LEU A 43 -9.00 -8.70 16.97
C LEU A 43 -9.34 -9.99 17.71
N SER A 44 -10.32 -9.94 18.62
CA SER A 44 -10.73 -11.10 19.40
C SER A 44 -11.54 -12.11 18.60
N GLU A 45 -12.15 -11.66 17.51
CA GLU A 45 -12.99 -12.46 16.63
C GLU A 45 -12.26 -12.92 15.37
N THR A 46 -11.22 -12.21 14.94
CA THR A 46 -10.42 -12.50 13.74
C THR A 46 -9.45 -13.64 13.99
N SER A 47 -9.35 -14.59 13.06
CA SER A 47 -8.43 -15.72 13.12
C SER A 47 -7.17 -15.46 12.26
N VAL A 48 -6.10 -16.22 12.52
CA VAL A 48 -4.87 -16.18 11.71
C VAL A 48 -5.15 -16.44 10.24
N LYS A 49 -6.09 -17.34 9.93
CA LYS A 49 -6.49 -17.67 8.55
C LYS A 49 -6.98 -16.46 7.76
N GLU A 50 -7.60 -15.50 8.42
CA GLU A 50 -8.20 -14.33 7.79
C GLU A 50 -7.16 -13.26 7.43
N VAL A 51 -6.03 -13.23 8.18
CA VAL A 51 -4.98 -12.20 8.03
C VAL A 51 -3.65 -12.72 7.51
N MET A 52 -3.45 -14.05 7.47
CA MET A 52 -2.19 -14.65 7.02
C MET A 52 -1.96 -14.44 5.53
N ILE A 53 -0.71 -14.37 5.13
CA ILE A 53 -0.31 -14.52 3.73
C ILE A 53 -0.46 -16.00 3.37
N PRO A 54 -1.34 -16.36 2.41
CA PRO A 54 -1.55 -17.73 1.99
C PRO A 54 -0.27 -18.39 1.45
N ARG A 55 -0.10 -19.70 1.62
CA ARG A 55 1.10 -20.44 1.23
C ARG A 55 1.55 -20.25 -0.22
N ILE A 56 0.61 -19.98 -1.13
CA ILE A 56 0.88 -19.77 -2.55
C ILE A 56 1.57 -18.42 -2.83
N ASP A 57 1.40 -17.46 -1.92
CA ASP A 57 1.93 -16.10 -2.04
C ASP A 57 3.17 -15.88 -1.14
N VAL A 58 3.60 -16.93 -0.41
CA VAL A 58 4.77 -16.85 0.45
C VAL A 58 6.04 -17.24 -0.29
N ASP A 59 7.07 -16.42 -0.19
CA ASP A 59 8.41 -16.73 -0.69
C ASP A 59 9.13 -17.69 0.25
N PHE A 60 9.01 -18.99 0.00
CA PHE A 60 9.79 -20.03 0.69
C PHE A 60 11.14 -20.24 0.03
N LEU A 61 12.15 -20.54 0.84
CA LEU A 61 13.49 -20.92 0.38
C LEU A 61 13.76 -22.39 0.68
N SER A 62 14.29 -23.13 -0.28
CA SER A 62 14.80 -24.48 -0.02
C SER A 62 16.15 -24.40 0.69
N ILE A 63 16.40 -25.31 1.63
CA ILE A 63 17.71 -25.43 2.30
C ILE A 63 18.83 -25.75 1.30
N ASP A 64 18.49 -26.43 0.20
CA ASP A 64 19.40 -26.86 -0.85
C ASP A 64 19.60 -25.80 -1.94
N THR A 65 19.01 -24.60 -1.80
CA THR A 65 19.13 -23.53 -2.79
C THR A 65 20.58 -23.05 -2.89
N PRO A 66 21.21 -23.05 -4.09
CA PRO A 66 22.56 -22.51 -4.28
C PRO A 66 22.67 -21.05 -3.82
N GLN A 67 23.83 -20.68 -3.25
CA GLN A 67 24.04 -19.35 -2.67
C GLN A 67 23.71 -18.19 -3.62
N GLU A 68 24.09 -18.30 -4.91
CA GLU A 68 23.85 -17.24 -5.90
C GLU A 68 22.34 -17.05 -6.15
N GLU A 69 21.59 -18.14 -6.26
CA GLU A 69 20.14 -18.13 -6.44
C GLU A 69 19.44 -17.63 -5.18
N LEU A 70 19.92 -18.03 -4.00
CA LEU A 70 19.41 -17.55 -2.72
C LEU A 70 19.50 -16.03 -2.61
N LEU A 71 20.68 -15.47 -2.93
CA LEU A 71 20.91 -14.02 -2.86
C LEU A 71 20.07 -13.27 -3.90
N ALA A 72 19.91 -13.83 -5.11
CA ALA A 72 19.07 -13.24 -6.15
C ALA A 72 17.60 -13.18 -5.69
N LYS A 73 17.03 -14.27 -5.18
CA LYS A 73 15.66 -14.33 -4.67
C LYS A 73 15.42 -13.34 -3.52
N ILE A 74 16.35 -13.26 -2.58
CA ILE A 74 16.27 -12.32 -1.45
C ILE A 74 16.28 -10.85 -1.94
N ALA A 75 17.12 -10.55 -2.92
CA ALA A 75 17.23 -9.20 -3.47
C ALA A 75 16.00 -8.80 -4.31
N GLU A 76 15.40 -9.75 -5.01
CA GLU A 76 14.20 -9.53 -5.83
C GLU A 76 12.94 -9.33 -4.98
N SER A 77 12.75 -10.16 -3.94
CA SER A 77 11.55 -10.11 -3.11
C SER A 77 11.54 -8.94 -2.11
N GLY A 78 12.71 -8.46 -1.67
CA GLY A 78 12.85 -7.38 -0.68
C GLY A 78 12.41 -7.74 0.75
N HIS A 79 12.00 -8.98 1.00
CA HIS A 79 11.55 -9.40 2.33
C HIS A 79 12.69 -9.51 3.34
N SER A 80 12.39 -9.27 4.60
CA SER A 80 13.37 -9.35 5.71
C SER A 80 13.50 -10.74 6.31
N ARG A 81 12.51 -11.64 6.12
CA ARG A 81 12.43 -12.95 6.74
C ARG A 81 11.85 -13.97 5.78
N PHE A 82 12.47 -15.14 5.70
CA PHE A 82 12.06 -16.21 4.80
C PHE A 82 11.89 -17.52 5.57
N PRO A 83 10.75 -18.21 5.42
CA PRO A 83 10.65 -19.60 5.84
C PRO A 83 11.56 -20.47 4.99
N VAL A 84 12.35 -21.33 5.64
CA VAL A 84 13.24 -22.26 4.94
C VAL A 84 12.76 -23.69 5.17
N TYR A 85 12.60 -24.44 4.09
CA TYR A 85 12.10 -25.79 4.10
C TYR A 85 13.11 -26.82 3.54
N SER A 86 12.89 -28.10 3.87
CA SER A 86 13.56 -29.24 3.27
C SER A 86 12.55 -30.19 2.64
N GLU A 87 12.83 -30.66 1.44
CA GLU A 87 12.01 -31.61 0.65
C GLU A 87 10.61 -31.05 0.27
N SER A 88 9.84 -30.56 1.21
CA SER A 88 8.50 -30.04 1.03
C SER A 88 8.28 -28.77 1.84
N ILE A 89 7.44 -27.86 1.33
CA ILE A 89 7.05 -26.61 2.02
C ILE A 89 6.38 -26.91 3.38
N ASP A 90 5.79 -28.09 3.55
CA ASP A 90 5.21 -28.50 4.83
C ASP A 90 6.27 -28.84 5.88
N ASN A 91 7.53 -29.06 5.46
CA ASN A 91 8.65 -29.34 6.34
C ASN A 91 9.53 -28.09 6.53
N VAL A 92 9.02 -27.08 7.22
CA VAL A 92 9.76 -25.86 7.53
C VAL A 92 10.78 -26.11 8.64
N LEU A 93 12.07 -25.96 8.31
CA LEU A 93 13.20 -26.13 9.24
C LEU A 93 13.38 -24.91 10.17
N GLY A 94 13.10 -23.71 9.67
CA GLY A 94 13.31 -22.48 10.41
C GLY A 94 13.03 -21.22 9.59
N ILE A 95 13.36 -20.07 10.18
CA ILE A 95 13.23 -18.77 9.55
C ILE A 95 14.63 -18.19 9.33
N LEU A 96 14.96 -17.86 8.09
CA LEU A 96 16.13 -17.09 7.74
C LEU A 96 15.83 -15.60 7.91
N TYR A 97 16.68 -14.91 8.66
CA TYR A 97 16.66 -13.45 8.75
C TYR A 97 17.73 -12.88 7.84
N VAL A 98 17.34 -12.05 6.89
CA VAL A 98 18.28 -11.43 5.92
C VAL A 98 19.40 -10.67 6.61
N LYS A 99 19.12 -10.00 7.71
CA LYS A 99 20.16 -9.31 8.51
C LYS A 99 21.27 -10.23 9.04
N ASP A 100 20.92 -11.47 9.39
CA ASP A 100 21.90 -12.44 9.91
C ASP A 100 22.76 -12.96 8.75
N LEU A 101 22.16 -13.18 7.58
CA LEU A 101 22.87 -13.52 6.35
C LEU A 101 23.84 -12.40 5.92
N LEU A 102 23.39 -11.15 5.92
CA LEU A 102 24.26 -9.99 5.59
C LEU A 102 25.44 -9.87 6.56
N ALA A 103 25.25 -10.20 7.84
CA ALA A 103 26.32 -10.19 8.83
C ALA A 103 27.41 -11.26 8.55
N VAL A 104 27.05 -12.39 7.95
CA VAL A 104 28.01 -13.44 7.51
C VAL A 104 28.75 -13.00 6.26
N ILE A 105 28.02 -12.48 5.27
CA ILE A 105 28.58 -11.99 3.99
C ILE A 105 29.58 -10.86 4.26
N SER A 106 29.24 -9.90 5.12
CA SER A 106 30.10 -8.76 5.43
C SER A 106 31.44 -9.16 6.07
N LYS A 107 31.51 -10.35 6.66
CA LYS A 107 32.72 -10.93 7.25
C LYS A 107 33.47 -11.87 6.32
N ASN A 108 33.03 -12.00 5.06
CA ASN A 108 33.54 -12.96 4.08
C ASN A 108 33.58 -14.40 4.63
N GLN A 109 32.59 -14.79 5.41
CA GLN A 109 32.46 -16.14 5.96
C GLN A 109 31.61 -17.00 5.00
N GLU A 110 31.86 -18.31 5.03
CA GLU A 110 31.03 -19.27 4.29
C GLU A 110 29.60 -19.29 4.86
N ILE A 111 28.61 -19.29 3.96
CA ILE A 111 27.19 -19.31 4.33
C ILE A 111 26.80 -20.76 4.61
N ASP A 112 26.49 -21.02 5.88
CA ASP A 112 25.88 -22.26 6.33
C ASP A 112 24.44 -21.95 6.75
N LEU A 113 23.49 -22.23 5.86
CA LEU A 113 22.08 -21.88 6.08
C LEU A 113 21.52 -22.52 7.35
N GLU A 114 21.83 -23.79 7.63
CA GLU A 114 21.30 -24.49 8.80
C GLU A 114 21.65 -23.75 10.09
N LYS A 115 22.87 -23.23 10.21
CA LYS A 115 23.33 -22.47 11.36
C LYS A 115 22.72 -21.08 11.49
N LEU A 116 22.21 -20.52 10.38
CA LEU A 116 21.60 -19.21 10.34
C LEU A 116 20.10 -19.26 10.65
N LEU A 117 19.48 -20.44 10.56
CA LEU A 117 18.05 -20.58 10.80
C LEU A 117 17.70 -20.34 12.26
N ARG A 118 16.73 -19.47 12.46
CA ARG A 118 16.07 -19.33 13.74
C ARG A 118 14.89 -20.27 13.83
N LYS A 119 14.60 -20.78 15.01
CA LYS A 119 13.48 -21.70 15.24
C LYS A 119 12.17 -21.08 14.77
N ALA A 120 11.46 -21.76 13.88
CA ALA A 120 10.12 -21.37 13.45
C ALA A 120 9.11 -21.50 14.61
N TYR A 121 8.16 -20.60 14.64
CA TYR A 121 7.03 -20.64 15.55
C TYR A 121 5.79 -21.03 14.76
N PHE A 122 5.19 -22.16 15.11
CA PHE A 122 4.00 -22.69 14.45
C PHE A 122 2.75 -22.35 15.25
N VAL A 123 1.69 -21.98 14.55
CA VAL A 123 0.39 -21.66 15.13
C VAL A 123 -0.74 -22.27 14.29
N PRO A 124 -1.83 -22.76 14.89
CA PRO A 124 -3.00 -23.15 14.15
C PRO A 124 -3.59 -21.97 13.38
N GLU A 125 -4.05 -22.18 12.14
CA GLU A 125 -4.71 -21.11 11.35
C GLU A 125 -6.01 -20.62 11.99
N SER A 126 -6.65 -21.44 12.83
CA SER A 126 -7.86 -21.09 13.59
C SER A 126 -7.60 -20.23 14.84
N LYS A 127 -6.33 -20.00 15.21
CA LYS A 127 -5.98 -19.21 16.39
C LYS A 127 -6.40 -17.75 16.21
N LYS A 128 -6.92 -17.14 17.30
CA LYS A 128 -7.27 -15.72 17.30
C LYS A 128 -6.04 -14.83 17.34
N ILE A 129 -6.05 -13.76 16.53
CA ILE A 129 -4.88 -12.89 16.33
C ILE A 129 -4.54 -12.06 17.57
N ASP A 130 -5.50 -11.75 18.44
CA ASP A 130 -5.28 -11.07 19.72
C ASP A 130 -4.34 -11.88 20.65
N GLY A 131 -4.55 -13.20 20.70
CA GLY A 131 -3.70 -14.14 21.43
C GLY A 131 -2.32 -14.23 20.80
N LEU A 132 -2.25 -14.28 19.46
CA LEU A 132 -0.99 -14.36 18.74
C LEU A 132 -0.16 -13.08 18.90
N LEU A 133 -0.76 -11.91 18.87
CA LEU A 133 -0.08 -10.62 19.10
C LEU A 133 0.58 -10.56 20.49
N ARG A 134 -0.13 -11.06 21.52
CA ARG A 134 0.45 -11.17 22.88
C ARG A 134 1.64 -12.13 22.93
N GLU A 135 1.59 -13.23 22.19
CA GLU A 135 2.70 -14.18 22.08
C GLU A 135 3.89 -13.60 21.34
N PHE A 136 3.67 -12.92 20.23
CA PHE A 136 4.70 -12.22 19.46
C PHE A 136 5.47 -11.24 20.37
N LYS A 137 4.75 -10.38 21.09
CA LYS A 137 5.35 -9.44 22.05
C LYS A 137 6.15 -10.13 23.16
N ARG A 138 5.58 -11.16 23.76
CA ARG A 138 6.23 -11.88 24.87
C ARG A 138 7.47 -12.64 24.44
N ARG A 139 7.47 -13.21 23.23
CA ARG A 139 8.56 -14.04 22.69
C ARG A 139 9.57 -13.24 21.88
N HIS A 140 9.30 -11.97 21.59
CA HIS A 140 10.10 -11.13 20.69
C HIS A 140 10.29 -11.75 19.30
N ILE A 141 9.23 -12.31 18.74
CA ILE A 141 9.16 -12.85 17.39
C ILE A 141 8.18 -12.04 16.55
N HIS A 142 8.38 -12.00 15.24
CA HIS A 142 7.63 -11.16 14.31
C HIS A 142 6.96 -11.96 13.19
N ILE A 143 7.20 -13.26 13.13
CA ILE A 143 6.64 -14.15 12.10
C ILE A 143 6.30 -15.50 12.72
N ALA A 144 5.18 -16.08 12.31
CA ALA A 144 4.77 -17.42 12.62
C ALA A 144 4.32 -18.17 11.35
N ILE A 145 4.49 -19.49 11.38
CA ILE A 145 4.00 -20.39 10.33
C ILE A 145 2.60 -20.85 10.74
N ALA A 146 1.60 -20.55 9.91
CA ALA A 146 0.25 -21.03 10.10
C ALA A 146 0.13 -22.47 9.58
N VAL A 147 -0.52 -23.34 10.36
CA VAL A 147 -0.73 -24.75 10.02
C VAL A 147 -2.21 -25.11 10.11
N ASP A 148 -2.64 -25.99 9.20
CA ASP A 148 -3.97 -26.57 9.18
C ASP A 148 -4.15 -27.72 10.20
N GLU A 149 -5.33 -28.34 10.23
CA GLU A 149 -5.66 -29.44 11.15
C GLU A 149 -4.91 -30.73 10.82
N TYR A 150 -4.32 -30.83 9.63
CA TYR A 150 -3.56 -32.00 9.16
C TYR A 150 -2.06 -31.82 9.36
N GLY A 151 -1.65 -30.64 9.83
CA GLY A 151 -0.24 -30.29 10.03
C GLY A 151 0.45 -29.73 8.79
N GLY A 152 -0.28 -29.48 7.71
CA GLY A 152 0.21 -28.81 6.51
C GLY A 152 0.39 -27.30 6.74
N VAL A 153 1.35 -26.70 6.04
CA VAL A 153 1.55 -25.25 6.09
C VAL A 153 0.46 -24.55 5.26
N SER A 154 -0.35 -23.74 5.93
CA SER A 154 -1.39 -22.90 5.31
C SER A 154 -0.87 -21.56 4.83
N GLY A 155 0.13 -21.01 5.51
CA GLY A 155 0.69 -19.70 5.20
C GLY A 155 1.64 -19.19 6.28
N VAL A 156 1.89 -17.88 6.24
CA VAL A 156 2.64 -17.17 7.29
C VAL A 156 1.84 -15.98 7.80
N VAL A 157 2.06 -15.60 9.04
CA VAL A 157 1.49 -14.39 9.63
C VAL A 157 2.60 -13.61 10.31
N CYS A 158 2.69 -12.32 10.00
CA CYS A 158 3.64 -11.40 10.60
C CYS A 158 2.97 -10.54 11.67
N MET A 159 3.77 -9.92 12.54
CA MET A 159 3.24 -8.96 13.51
C MET A 159 2.66 -7.73 12.83
N GLU A 160 3.27 -7.37 11.72
CA GLU A 160 2.89 -6.27 10.86
C GLU A 160 1.46 -6.46 10.34
N ASP A 161 1.08 -7.66 9.84
CA ASP A 161 -0.26 -7.98 9.35
C ASP A 161 -1.34 -7.82 10.45
N ILE A 162 -1.00 -8.20 11.70
CA ILE A 162 -1.93 -8.05 12.84
C ILE A 162 -2.08 -6.59 13.25
N ILE A 163 -1.04 -5.78 13.11
CA ILE A 163 -1.08 -4.35 13.42
C ILE A 163 -1.92 -3.62 12.37
N GLU A 164 -1.84 -4.02 11.12
CA GLU A 164 -2.64 -3.51 10.01
C GLU A 164 -4.14 -3.68 10.27
N GLU A 165 -4.59 -4.80 10.85
CA GLU A 165 -5.98 -5.00 11.26
C GLU A 165 -6.47 -4.01 12.34
N ILE A 166 -5.54 -3.43 13.13
CA ILE A 166 -5.88 -2.43 14.16
C ILE A 166 -5.89 -1.02 13.60
N VAL A 167 -4.85 -0.71 12.81
CA VAL A 167 -4.55 0.66 12.39
C VAL A 167 -5.18 0.96 11.03
N GLY A 168 -5.56 -0.09 10.28
CA GLY A 168 -5.87 0.00 8.85
C GLY A 168 -4.60 0.21 8.04
N ASP A 169 -4.73 0.44 6.75
CA ASP A 169 -3.63 0.89 5.92
C ASP A 169 -3.01 2.13 6.59
N ILE A 170 -1.81 1.98 7.15
CA ILE A 170 -1.06 3.14 7.67
C ILE A 170 -0.74 3.97 6.44
N GLN A 171 -1.56 4.98 6.18
CA GLN A 171 -1.16 6.03 5.26
C GLN A 171 0.11 6.64 5.87
N ASP A 172 1.25 6.41 5.21
CA ASP A 172 2.52 7.02 5.60
C ASP A 172 2.27 8.54 5.61
N GLU A 173 2.68 9.24 6.67
CA GLU A 173 2.61 10.72 6.74
C GLU A 173 3.33 11.35 5.52
N PHE A 174 4.20 10.59 4.87
CA PHE A 174 4.83 10.93 3.59
C PHE A 174 3.99 10.58 2.35
N ASP A 175 2.93 9.76 2.45
CA ASP A 175 1.99 9.53 1.34
C ASP A 175 1.04 10.73 1.15
N ASN A 176 0.82 11.54 2.18
CA ASN A 176 0.10 12.81 2.08
C ASN A 176 0.92 13.93 1.36
N GLU A 177 2.21 13.71 1.06
CA GLU A 177 3.01 14.63 0.22
C GLU A 177 3.06 14.20 -1.26
N ARG A 178 2.54 13.04 -1.63
CA ARG A 178 2.26 12.72 -3.03
C ARG A 178 0.91 13.32 -3.36
N GLU A 179 0.91 14.44 -4.05
CA GLU A 179 -0.31 14.96 -4.68
C GLU A 179 -0.95 13.80 -5.46
N ASP A 180 -2.13 13.37 -5.02
CA ASP A 180 -2.90 12.29 -5.68
C ASP A 180 -3.08 12.55 -7.18
N ILE A 181 -2.94 13.82 -7.61
CA ILE A 181 -2.98 14.29 -8.99
C ILE A 181 -1.76 15.18 -9.23
N LEU A 182 -0.66 14.60 -9.66
CA LEU A 182 0.58 15.32 -9.95
C LEU A 182 0.64 15.76 -11.41
N ALA A 183 0.67 17.06 -11.68
CA ALA A 183 0.90 17.59 -13.02
C ALA A 183 2.38 17.41 -13.42
N ILE A 184 2.66 16.51 -14.37
CA ILE A 184 4.03 16.20 -14.84
C ILE A 184 4.38 16.84 -16.17
N GLY A 185 3.43 17.54 -16.79
CA GLY A 185 3.62 18.23 -18.06
C GLY A 185 2.40 19.02 -18.49
N ASN A 186 2.48 19.67 -19.64
CA ASN A 186 1.32 20.37 -20.19
C ASN A 186 0.24 19.35 -20.59
N GLN A 187 -0.90 19.40 -19.91
CA GLN A 187 -2.02 18.46 -20.09
C GLN A 187 -1.66 16.98 -19.83
N ILE A 188 -0.71 16.74 -18.95
CA ILE A 188 -0.27 15.40 -18.54
C ILE A 188 -0.22 15.35 -17.02
N TRP A 189 -0.94 14.38 -16.45
CA TRP A 189 -1.00 14.15 -15.01
C TRP A 189 -0.65 12.70 -14.68
N LEU A 190 -0.05 12.51 -13.52
CA LEU A 190 0.15 11.22 -12.91
C LEU A 190 -0.78 11.16 -11.71
N CYS A 191 -1.71 10.20 -11.72
CA CYS A 191 -2.79 10.12 -10.75
C CYS A 191 -2.75 8.78 -10.01
N ASP A 192 -2.96 8.81 -8.70
CA ASP A 192 -3.27 7.58 -7.96
C ASP A 192 -4.61 7.01 -8.46
N ALA A 193 -4.70 5.69 -8.60
CA ALA A 193 -5.92 5.06 -9.09
C ALA A 193 -7.10 5.19 -8.12
N ARG A 194 -6.83 5.49 -6.84
CA ARG A 194 -7.85 5.70 -5.80
C ARG A 194 -8.46 7.10 -5.82
N VAL A 195 -7.90 8.01 -6.59
CA VAL A 195 -8.43 9.39 -6.73
C VAL A 195 -9.91 9.35 -7.05
N ASN A 196 -10.69 10.13 -6.32
CA ASN A 196 -12.10 10.32 -6.59
C ASN A 196 -12.28 11.02 -7.94
N LEU A 197 -13.23 10.55 -8.76
CA LEU A 197 -13.46 11.10 -10.10
C LEU A 197 -14.01 12.53 -10.07
N GLU A 198 -14.74 12.93 -9.03
CA GLU A 198 -15.22 14.30 -8.87
C GLU A 198 -14.04 15.25 -8.66
N ASP A 199 -13.12 14.90 -7.75
CA ASP A 199 -11.91 15.67 -7.46
C ASP A 199 -11.00 15.76 -8.69
N LEU A 200 -10.87 14.66 -9.44
CA LEU A 200 -10.12 14.63 -10.69
C LEU A 200 -10.75 15.54 -11.73
N ASN A 201 -12.08 15.49 -11.89
CA ASN A 201 -12.81 16.35 -12.83
C ASN A 201 -12.60 17.84 -12.54
N GLU A 202 -12.63 18.22 -11.25
CA GLU A 202 -12.38 19.61 -10.83
C GLU A 202 -10.95 20.04 -11.12
N ASN A 203 -9.98 19.17 -10.82
CA ASN A 203 -8.55 19.49 -10.92
C ASN A 203 -8.09 19.64 -12.39
N ILE A 204 -8.44 18.67 -13.24
CA ILE A 204 -7.97 18.65 -14.64
C ILE A 204 -8.99 19.22 -15.64
N LYS A 205 -10.13 19.74 -15.15
CA LYS A 205 -11.24 20.28 -15.95
C LYS A 205 -11.71 19.28 -17.00
N SER A 206 -12.09 18.10 -16.52
CA SER A 206 -12.67 17.01 -17.29
C SER A 206 -14.13 16.79 -16.91
N ASN A 207 -14.78 15.81 -17.54
CA ASN A 207 -16.15 15.42 -17.27
C ASN A 207 -16.27 13.90 -17.37
N PHE A 208 -15.50 13.19 -16.53
CA PHE A 208 -15.61 11.73 -16.39
C PHE A 208 -16.91 11.35 -15.68
N PRO A 209 -17.48 10.16 -15.96
CA PRO A 209 -18.78 9.76 -15.43
C PRO A 209 -18.66 9.41 -13.93
N THR A 210 -19.15 10.30 -13.06
CA THR A 210 -19.15 10.13 -11.61
C THR A 210 -20.40 9.42 -11.08
N GLU A 211 -21.41 9.21 -11.93
CA GLU A 211 -22.64 8.50 -11.55
C GLU A 211 -22.40 6.96 -11.45
N ASP A 212 -21.45 6.45 -12.23
CA ASP A 212 -21.18 5.02 -12.36
C ASP A 212 -19.91 4.58 -11.65
N PHE A 213 -18.98 5.51 -11.36
CA PHE A 213 -17.65 5.20 -10.80
C PHE A 213 -17.21 6.22 -9.77
N ASP A 214 -16.77 5.74 -8.60
CA ASP A 214 -16.23 6.59 -7.52
C ASP A 214 -14.77 6.97 -7.76
N THR A 215 -13.97 6.08 -8.35
CA THR A 215 -12.51 6.24 -8.49
C THR A 215 -12.02 6.15 -9.93
N LEU A 216 -10.87 6.81 -10.21
CA LEU A 216 -10.19 6.73 -11.50
C LEU A 216 -9.83 5.28 -11.89
N GLY A 217 -9.36 4.48 -10.93
CA GLY A 217 -9.02 3.08 -11.15
C GLY A 217 -10.23 2.23 -11.56
N GLY A 218 -11.36 2.42 -10.89
CA GLY A 218 -12.63 1.75 -11.22
C GLY A 218 -13.09 2.10 -12.64
N PHE A 219 -13.07 3.37 -12.99
CA PHE A 219 -13.42 3.85 -14.33
C PHE A 219 -12.50 3.27 -15.42
N VAL A 220 -11.18 3.30 -15.21
CA VAL A 220 -10.21 2.80 -16.18
C VAL A 220 -10.32 1.28 -16.34
N LEU A 221 -10.55 0.52 -15.25
CA LEU A 221 -10.78 -0.93 -15.33
C LEU A 221 -12.03 -1.27 -16.15
N ASP A 222 -13.12 -0.51 -15.99
CA ASP A 222 -14.33 -0.68 -16.79
C ASP A 222 -14.07 -0.41 -18.28
N LEU A 223 -13.34 0.66 -18.61
CA LEU A 223 -12.96 0.95 -19.97
C LEU A 223 -12.20 -0.19 -20.64
N PHE A 224 -11.29 -0.87 -19.90
CA PHE A 224 -10.58 -2.04 -20.43
C PHE A 224 -11.47 -3.28 -20.52
N GLY A 225 -12.53 -3.39 -19.72
CA GLY A 225 -13.40 -4.58 -19.64
C GLY A 225 -12.65 -5.84 -19.17
N ARG A 226 -11.43 -5.72 -18.69
CA ARG A 226 -10.55 -6.77 -18.16
C ARG A 226 -9.44 -6.14 -17.32
N ILE A 227 -8.70 -6.94 -16.60
CA ILE A 227 -7.49 -6.47 -15.89
C ILE A 227 -6.42 -6.10 -16.95
N PRO A 228 -5.98 -4.84 -16.99
CA PRO A 228 -4.94 -4.39 -17.92
C PRO A 228 -3.56 -4.91 -17.49
N VAL A 229 -2.56 -4.69 -18.33
CA VAL A 229 -1.15 -4.88 -17.97
C VAL A 229 -0.42 -3.53 -17.85
N LYS A 230 0.70 -3.51 -17.16
CA LYS A 230 1.54 -2.32 -17.00
C LYS A 230 1.91 -1.73 -18.38
N TYR A 231 1.77 -0.41 -18.52
CA TYR A 231 1.96 0.39 -19.72
C TYR A 231 0.89 0.21 -20.82
N GLU A 232 -0.17 -0.52 -20.52
CA GLU A 232 -1.31 -0.59 -21.44
C GLU A 232 -2.06 0.75 -21.49
N LYS A 233 -2.68 1.02 -22.65
CA LYS A 233 -3.29 2.33 -22.96
C LYS A 233 -4.71 2.17 -23.42
N ILE A 234 -5.56 3.10 -23.00
CA ILE A 234 -6.93 3.21 -23.49
C ILE A 234 -7.30 4.69 -23.67
N ASN A 235 -8.21 4.98 -24.62
CA ASN A 235 -8.66 6.34 -24.89
C ASN A 235 -10.14 6.48 -24.60
N TRP A 236 -10.50 7.61 -23.99
CA TRP A 236 -11.90 7.97 -23.75
C TRP A 236 -12.05 9.51 -23.65
N GLY A 237 -13.10 10.07 -24.29
CA GLY A 237 -13.50 11.47 -24.13
C GLY A 237 -12.41 12.51 -24.40
N GLY A 238 -11.48 12.26 -25.34
CA GLY A 238 -10.35 13.16 -25.61
C GLY A 238 -9.15 12.98 -24.67
N PHE A 239 -9.18 11.97 -23.79
CA PHE A 239 -8.09 11.62 -22.90
C PHE A 239 -7.49 10.26 -23.28
N GLU A 240 -6.19 10.09 -22.99
CA GLU A 240 -5.49 8.81 -23.02
C GLU A 240 -5.08 8.44 -21.61
N PHE A 241 -5.46 7.24 -21.17
CA PHE A 241 -5.09 6.66 -19.88
C PHE A 241 -4.03 5.60 -20.11
N ILE A 242 -2.95 5.64 -19.35
CA ILE A 242 -1.83 4.69 -19.41
C ILE A 242 -1.61 4.14 -18.02
N VAL A 243 -1.74 2.83 -17.85
CA VAL A 243 -1.43 2.16 -16.58
C VAL A 243 0.07 2.25 -16.33
N GLN A 244 0.50 3.03 -15.33
CA GLN A 244 1.92 3.23 -15.02
C GLN A 244 2.44 2.22 -14.02
N ASP A 245 1.60 1.84 -13.04
CA ASP A 245 1.97 0.86 -12.03
C ASP A 245 0.80 -0.01 -11.62
N MET A 246 1.11 -1.26 -11.26
CA MET A 246 0.15 -2.27 -10.81
C MET A 246 0.79 -3.16 -9.74
N GLU A 247 -0.02 -3.60 -8.80
CA GLU A 247 0.32 -4.62 -7.84
C GLU A 247 -0.68 -5.78 -7.95
N GLY A 248 -0.21 -6.93 -8.42
CA GLY A 248 -1.08 -8.05 -8.75
C GLY A 248 -2.15 -7.65 -9.77
N HIS A 249 -3.41 -7.66 -9.36
CA HIS A 249 -4.57 -7.27 -10.20
C HIS A 249 -5.05 -5.84 -9.95
N ARG A 250 -4.41 -5.11 -9.03
CA ARG A 250 -4.77 -3.75 -8.65
C ARG A 250 -3.95 -2.74 -9.45
N VAL A 251 -4.62 -1.77 -10.04
CA VAL A 251 -3.97 -0.60 -10.65
C VAL A 251 -3.65 0.40 -9.53
N ASN A 252 -2.39 0.81 -9.40
CA ASN A 252 -1.95 1.78 -8.40
C ASN A 252 -1.77 3.18 -8.98
N LEU A 253 -1.25 3.29 -10.22
CA LEU A 253 -0.87 4.56 -10.78
C LEU A 253 -1.28 4.67 -12.25
N ILE A 254 -1.93 5.76 -12.63
CA ILE A 254 -2.44 6.01 -13.97
C ILE A 254 -1.91 7.35 -14.48
N LYS A 255 -1.33 7.34 -15.67
CA LYS A 255 -0.98 8.56 -16.36
C LYS A 255 -2.15 8.99 -17.26
N VAL A 256 -2.65 10.19 -17.03
CA VAL A 256 -3.75 10.81 -17.79
C VAL A 256 -3.18 11.87 -18.72
N ILE A 257 -3.49 11.79 -19.98
CA ILE A 257 -3.04 12.72 -21.01
C ILE A 257 -4.26 13.29 -21.74
N LYS A 258 -4.45 14.60 -21.70
CA LYS A 258 -5.48 15.26 -22.51
C LYS A 258 -4.95 15.47 -23.92
N LYS A 259 -5.62 14.87 -24.90
CA LYS A 259 -5.26 15.04 -26.32
C LYS A 259 -5.72 16.41 -26.79
N ALA A 260 -4.86 17.13 -27.50
CA ALA A 260 -5.29 18.33 -28.22
C ALA A 260 -6.39 17.95 -29.20
N GLU A 261 -7.49 18.70 -29.23
CA GLU A 261 -8.51 18.57 -30.29
C GLU A 261 -7.80 18.69 -31.66
N SER A 262 -7.73 17.58 -32.38
CA SER A 262 -7.34 17.63 -33.78
C SER A 262 -8.42 18.40 -34.51
N GLU A 263 -8.11 19.59 -35.02
CA GLU A 263 -8.95 20.27 -35.98
C GLU A 263 -9.26 19.29 -37.13
N GLU A 264 -10.51 18.85 -37.21
CA GLU A 264 -10.96 18.14 -38.40
C GLU A 264 -10.74 19.06 -39.61
N PRO A 265 -10.10 18.59 -40.69
CA PRO A 265 -9.99 19.37 -41.90
C PRO A 265 -11.40 19.61 -42.45
N LYS A 266 -11.81 20.89 -42.48
CA LYS A 266 -13.01 21.31 -43.21
C LYS A 266 -12.90 20.75 -44.63
N LYS A 267 -13.78 19.82 -44.95
CA LYS A 267 -14.02 19.44 -46.36
C LYS A 267 -14.69 20.62 -47.03
N ASP A 268 -13.98 21.23 -47.95
CA ASP A 268 -14.55 22.10 -49.00
C ASP A 268 -15.41 21.28 -49.96
#